data_4c1036625efc9e2a80c519c4b5820ec3
#
_entry.id   4c1036625efc9e2a80c519c4b5820ec3
#
_cell.length_a   1.000
_cell.length_b   1.000
_cell.length_c   1.000
_cell.angle_alpha   90.00
_cell.angle_beta   90.00
_cell.angle_gamma   90.00
#
_symmetry.space_group_name_H-M   'P 1'
#
loop_
_entity.id
_entity.type
_entity.pdbx_description
1 polymer ?
#
loop_
_entity_poly.entity_id
_entity_poly.type
_entity_poly.pdbx_seq_one_letter_code
_entity_poly.pdbx_strand_id
1 'polypeptide(L)'
;MKVFMDHNFLLETKTAQELFHNTACCLPVIDFHNHLSPKEIWLNQCYRNLTEVWLLGDHYKWRAMRANGISEKYITGNGDPYEKFLAWADTVQNCIGNPLYHWTHLELPRLLCNGFSGFPPSQSVF
;
A
#
# COMPACT_ATOMS: atom_id res chain seq x y z
N MET A 1 23.20 2.69 -11.08
CA MET A 1 21.83 2.16 -11.32
C MET A 1 20.90 2.88 -10.34
N LYS A 2 19.78 3.43 -10.81
CA LYS A 2 18.81 4.10 -9.92
C LYS A 2 18.17 3.05 -9.01
N VAL A 3 18.08 3.34 -7.71
CA VAL A 3 17.37 2.48 -6.76
C VAL A 3 15.88 2.58 -7.07
N PHE A 4 15.14 1.47 -7.00
CA PHE A 4 13.70 1.46 -7.31
C PHE A 4 12.90 2.41 -6.42
N MET A 5 13.19 2.39 -5.12
CA MET A 5 12.56 3.28 -4.13
C MET A 5 13.60 4.26 -3.60
N ASP A 6 13.59 5.49 -4.11
CA ASP A 6 14.37 6.61 -3.61
C ASP A 6 13.48 7.84 -3.35
N HIS A 7 14.07 8.94 -2.88
CA HIS A 7 13.34 10.19 -2.62
C HIS A 7 12.73 10.83 -3.88
N ASN A 8 13.15 10.40 -5.08
CA ASN A 8 12.62 10.79 -6.37
C ASN A 8 11.75 9.70 -7.01
N PHE A 9 11.24 8.77 -6.21
CA PHE A 9 10.33 7.73 -6.71
C PHE A 9 9.16 8.36 -7.48
N LEU A 10 8.92 7.90 -8.70
CA LEU A 10 7.98 8.44 -9.70
C LEU A 10 8.32 9.85 -10.24
N LEU A 11 9.34 10.52 -9.76
CA LEU A 11 9.78 11.83 -10.27
C LEU A 11 10.87 11.63 -11.33
N GLU A 12 10.46 11.35 -12.56
CA GLU A 12 11.37 10.91 -13.64
C GLU A 12 12.15 12.05 -14.29
N THR A 13 11.65 13.29 -14.21
CA THR A 13 12.30 14.46 -14.82
C THR A 13 12.81 15.44 -13.78
N LYS A 14 13.83 16.24 -14.12
CA LYS A 14 14.30 17.34 -13.27
C LYS A 14 13.19 18.31 -12.92
N THR A 15 12.36 18.66 -13.87
CA THR A 15 11.22 19.55 -13.65
C THR A 15 10.23 18.96 -12.64
N ALA A 16 9.92 17.65 -12.74
CA ALA A 16 9.05 17.00 -11.75
C ALA A 16 9.66 17.02 -10.34
N GLN A 17 10.97 16.78 -10.23
CA GLN A 17 11.68 16.83 -8.95
C GLN A 17 11.67 18.25 -8.36
N GLU A 18 11.98 19.27 -9.17
CA GLU A 18 11.98 20.66 -8.74
C GLU A 18 10.58 21.12 -8.29
N LEU A 19 9.55 20.85 -9.07
CA LEU A 19 8.16 21.19 -8.72
C LEU A 19 7.70 20.49 -7.44
N PHE A 20 8.01 19.21 -7.29
CA PHE A 20 7.63 18.48 -6.10
C PHE A 20 8.39 18.96 -4.86
N HIS A 21 9.73 18.93 -4.88
CA HIS A 21 10.53 19.23 -3.69
C HIS A 21 10.50 20.71 -3.28
N ASN A 22 10.41 21.64 -4.25
CA ASN A 22 10.41 23.07 -3.94
C ASN A 22 9.01 23.63 -3.65
N THR A 23 7.94 22.92 -4.03
CA THR A 23 6.58 23.45 -3.94
C THR A 23 5.60 22.41 -3.40
N ALA A 24 5.35 21.34 -4.14
CA ALA A 24 4.21 20.46 -3.87
C ALA A 24 4.30 19.73 -2.54
N CYS A 25 5.51 19.31 -2.11
CA CYS A 25 5.68 18.57 -0.86
C CYS A 25 5.35 19.37 0.41
N CYS A 26 5.32 20.71 0.31
CA CYS A 26 5.02 21.60 1.42
C CYS A 26 3.57 22.11 1.42
N LEU A 27 2.79 21.79 0.38
CA LEU A 27 1.40 22.21 0.29
C LEU A 27 0.50 21.31 1.14
N PRO A 28 -0.57 21.88 1.72
CA PRO A 28 -1.58 21.07 2.40
C PRO A 28 -2.29 20.14 1.41
N VAL A 29 -2.51 18.89 1.83
CA VAL A 29 -3.26 17.92 1.03
C VAL A 29 -4.73 18.03 1.36
N ILE A 30 -5.57 18.19 0.33
CA ILE A 30 -7.02 18.06 0.43
C ILE A 30 -7.40 16.73 -0.19
N ASP A 31 -7.60 15.72 0.64
CA ASP A 31 -7.98 14.38 0.22
C ASP A 31 -9.51 14.29 0.08
N PHE A 32 -9.99 14.43 -1.14
CA PHE A 32 -11.42 14.36 -1.46
C PHE A 32 -11.90 12.95 -1.83
N HIS A 33 -10.98 12.00 -1.97
CA HIS A 33 -11.28 10.61 -2.32
C HIS A 33 -10.19 9.68 -1.80
N ASN A 34 -10.54 8.77 -0.90
CA ASN A 34 -9.66 7.69 -0.48
C ASN A 34 -10.48 6.42 -0.13
N HIS A 35 -9.80 5.32 0.14
CA HIS A 35 -10.41 4.03 0.48
C HIS A 35 -10.39 3.73 1.99
N LEU A 36 -9.88 4.64 2.80
CA LEU A 36 -10.02 4.60 4.25
C LEU A 36 -11.28 5.34 4.67
N SER A 37 -11.98 4.84 5.68
CA SER A 37 -13.15 5.51 6.22
C SER A 37 -12.75 6.86 6.86
N PRO A 38 -13.40 7.99 6.53
CA PRO A 38 -13.16 9.26 7.21
C PRO A 38 -13.34 9.17 8.75
N LYS A 39 -14.25 8.30 9.21
CA LYS A 39 -14.44 8.02 10.63
C LYS A 39 -13.22 7.35 11.26
N GLU A 40 -12.61 6.41 10.57
CA GLU A 40 -11.40 5.72 11.05
C GLU A 40 -10.20 6.68 11.11
N ILE A 41 -10.07 7.56 10.13
CA ILE A 41 -9.06 8.63 10.11
C ILE A 41 -9.30 9.59 11.30
N TRP A 42 -10.54 10.07 11.51
CA TRP A 42 -10.89 10.95 12.60
C TRP A 42 -10.62 10.34 13.97
N LEU A 43 -10.95 9.05 14.16
CA LEU A 43 -10.72 8.31 15.40
C LEU A 43 -9.26 7.90 15.60
N ASN A 44 -8.38 8.20 14.66
CA ASN A 44 -7.00 7.72 14.63
C ASN A 44 -6.93 6.21 14.89
N GLN A 45 -7.74 5.45 14.15
CA GLN A 45 -7.92 4.02 14.34
C GLN A 45 -6.59 3.27 14.19
N CYS A 46 -6.24 2.46 15.18
CA CYS A 46 -5.13 1.53 15.07
C CYS A 46 -5.58 0.23 14.42
N TYR A 47 -4.85 -0.21 13.42
CA TYR A 47 -5.06 -1.51 12.77
C TYR A 47 -4.09 -2.54 13.35
N ARG A 48 -4.52 -3.79 13.45
CA ARG A 48 -3.72 -4.87 14.04
C ARG A 48 -2.62 -5.39 13.10
N ASN A 49 -2.84 -5.27 11.80
CA ASN A 49 -1.92 -5.74 10.77
C ASN A 49 -2.17 -5.05 9.42
N LEU A 50 -1.24 -5.23 8.47
CA LEU A 50 -1.32 -4.66 7.13
C LEU A 50 -2.52 -5.16 6.31
N THR A 51 -2.95 -6.39 6.55
CA THR A 51 -4.12 -6.97 5.87
C THR A 51 -5.39 -6.18 6.19
N GLU A 52 -5.55 -5.75 7.44
CA GLU A 52 -6.68 -4.90 7.83
C GLU A 52 -6.65 -3.57 7.09
N VAL A 53 -5.49 -2.90 7.07
CA VAL A 53 -5.34 -1.61 6.35
C VAL A 53 -5.63 -1.75 4.86
N TRP A 54 -5.11 -2.81 4.24
CA TRP A 54 -5.10 -2.93 2.79
C TRP A 54 -6.29 -3.66 2.21
N LEU A 55 -6.84 -4.65 2.93
CA LEU A 55 -7.82 -5.57 2.35
C LEU A 55 -9.21 -5.47 2.95
N LEU A 56 -9.44 -4.78 4.08
CA LEU A 56 -10.77 -4.72 4.66
C LEU A 56 -11.78 -3.94 3.81
N GLY A 57 -11.37 -2.89 3.12
CA GLY A 57 -12.28 -2.01 2.39
C GLY A 57 -11.90 -1.75 0.93
N ASP A 58 -10.73 -2.21 0.48
CA ASP A 58 -10.22 -1.83 -0.84
C ASP A 58 -10.66 -2.80 -1.94
N HIS A 59 -11.78 -2.48 -2.58
CA HIS A 59 -12.34 -3.26 -3.68
C HIS A 59 -11.45 -3.28 -4.95
N TYR A 60 -10.51 -2.36 -5.13
CA TYR A 60 -9.53 -2.42 -6.21
C TYR A 60 -8.52 -3.54 -5.99
N LYS A 61 -8.02 -3.67 -4.76
CA LYS A 61 -7.15 -4.79 -4.39
C LYS A 61 -7.88 -6.13 -4.53
N TRP A 62 -9.13 -6.22 -4.07
CA TRP A 62 -9.96 -7.43 -4.24
C TRP A 62 -10.12 -7.83 -5.71
N ARG A 63 -10.34 -6.85 -6.58
CA ARG A 63 -10.47 -7.09 -8.02
C ARG A 63 -9.17 -7.61 -8.62
N ALA A 64 -8.04 -7.02 -8.26
CA ALA A 64 -6.72 -7.49 -8.70
C ALA A 64 -6.46 -8.93 -8.23
N MET A 65 -6.74 -9.25 -6.97
CA MET A 65 -6.58 -10.60 -6.42
C MET A 65 -7.47 -11.63 -7.14
N ARG A 66 -8.73 -11.28 -7.44
CA ARG A 66 -9.61 -12.15 -8.24
C ARG A 66 -9.08 -12.37 -9.64
N ALA A 67 -8.59 -11.32 -10.29
CA ALA A 67 -7.98 -11.43 -11.61
C ALA A 67 -6.70 -12.29 -11.60
N ASN A 68 -5.98 -12.31 -10.49
CA ASN A 68 -4.82 -13.18 -10.27
C ASN A 68 -5.20 -14.62 -9.85
N GLY A 69 -6.49 -14.95 -9.80
CA GLY A 69 -6.97 -16.30 -9.46
C GLY A 69 -6.94 -16.66 -7.98
N ILE A 70 -6.80 -15.67 -7.11
CA ILE A 70 -6.80 -15.89 -5.65
C ILE A 70 -8.21 -16.31 -5.19
N SER A 71 -8.26 -17.35 -4.34
CA SER A 71 -9.51 -17.82 -3.75
C SER A 71 -10.16 -16.74 -2.88
N GLU A 72 -11.49 -16.65 -2.93
CA GLU A 72 -12.27 -15.66 -2.16
C GLU A 72 -12.04 -15.78 -0.63
N LYS A 73 -11.68 -16.97 -0.13
CA LYS A 73 -11.25 -17.18 1.25
C LYS A 73 -10.16 -16.19 1.69
N TYR A 74 -9.22 -15.87 0.79
CA TYR A 74 -8.09 -15.00 1.06
C TYR A 74 -8.32 -13.54 0.62
N ILE A 75 -9.48 -13.23 0.07
CA ILE A 75 -9.85 -11.88 -0.34
C ILE A 75 -10.77 -11.26 0.71
N THR A 76 -12.05 -11.60 0.67
CA THR A 76 -13.07 -11.09 1.59
C THR A 76 -13.51 -12.14 2.62
N GLY A 77 -13.14 -13.42 2.43
CA GLY A 77 -13.51 -14.52 3.32
C GLY A 77 -12.73 -14.52 4.64
N ASN A 78 -12.80 -15.65 5.34
CA ASN A 78 -12.28 -15.85 6.70
C ASN A 78 -10.85 -16.44 6.75
N GLY A 79 -10.05 -16.26 5.69
CA GLY A 79 -8.65 -16.69 5.67
C GLY A 79 -7.82 -15.99 6.75
N ASP A 80 -6.74 -16.64 7.16
CA ASP A 80 -5.79 -16.06 8.10
C ASP A 80 -5.22 -14.73 7.55
N PRO A 81 -5.09 -13.68 8.38
CA PRO A 81 -4.60 -12.37 7.92
C PRO A 81 -3.22 -12.41 7.25
N TYR A 82 -2.31 -13.24 7.73
CA TYR A 82 -0.98 -13.37 7.14
C TYR A 82 -1.05 -14.08 5.77
N GLU A 83 -1.84 -15.13 5.64
CA GLU A 83 -2.07 -15.79 4.34
C GLU A 83 -2.73 -14.86 3.33
N LYS A 84 -3.65 -13.99 3.76
CA LYS A 84 -4.22 -12.93 2.93
C LYS A 84 -3.16 -11.93 2.48
N PHE A 85 -2.27 -11.54 3.38
CA PHE A 85 -1.14 -10.67 3.05
C PHE A 85 -0.23 -11.31 2.00
N LEU A 86 0.12 -12.58 2.16
CA LEU A 86 0.93 -13.32 1.17
C LEU A 86 0.24 -13.41 -0.19
N ALA A 87 -1.07 -13.65 -0.21
CA ALA A 87 -1.86 -13.66 -1.44
C ALA A 87 -1.89 -12.29 -2.13
N TRP A 88 -1.90 -11.19 -1.37
CA TRP A 88 -1.75 -9.85 -1.91
C TRP A 88 -0.33 -9.61 -2.42
N ALA A 89 0.69 -10.02 -1.67
CA ALA A 89 2.10 -9.88 -2.07
C ALA A 89 2.40 -10.62 -3.39
N ASP A 90 1.82 -11.81 -3.58
CA ASP A 90 1.87 -12.54 -4.85
C ASP A 90 1.15 -11.78 -5.97
N THR A 91 -0.04 -11.28 -5.68
CA THR A 91 -0.84 -10.53 -6.65
C THR A 91 -0.15 -9.27 -7.13
N VAL A 92 0.44 -8.48 -6.23
CA VAL A 92 1.03 -7.18 -6.57
C VAL A 92 2.20 -7.32 -7.53
N GLN A 93 2.94 -8.41 -7.49
CA GLN A 93 4.05 -8.68 -8.43
C GLN A 93 3.57 -8.78 -9.88
N ASN A 94 2.31 -9.18 -10.08
CA ASN A 94 1.68 -9.28 -11.39
C ASN A 94 0.98 -7.98 -11.82
N CYS A 95 1.00 -6.94 -10.96
CA CYS A 95 0.37 -5.64 -11.22
C CYS A 95 1.34 -4.62 -11.86
N ILE A 96 2.43 -5.04 -12.51
CA ILE A 96 3.38 -4.13 -13.18
C ILE A 96 2.63 -3.29 -14.23
N GLY A 97 2.80 -1.98 -14.18
CA GLY A 97 2.06 -1.03 -15.02
C GLY A 97 0.70 -0.59 -14.46
N ASN A 98 0.25 -1.19 -13.35
CA ASN A 98 -0.93 -0.76 -12.62
C ASN A 98 -0.51 0.14 -11.43
N PRO A 99 -1.22 1.23 -11.11
CA PRO A 99 -0.92 2.07 -9.94
C PRO A 99 -0.82 1.30 -8.62
N LEU A 100 -1.57 0.21 -8.43
CA LEU A 100 -1.49 -0.64 -7.24
C LEU A 100 -0.08 -1.15 -6.95
N TYR A 101 0.71 -1.46 -8.00
CA TYR A 101 2.10 -1.85 -7.86
C TYR A 101 2.93 -0.75 -7.18
N HIS A 102 2.84 0.48 -7.70
CA HIS A 102 3.60 1.62 -7.17
C HIS A 102 3.11 2.04 -5.78
N TRP A 103 1.81 2.08 -5.57
CA TRP A 103 1.22 2.47 -4.28
C TRP A 103 1.61 1.51 -3.15
N THR A 104 1.50 0.21 -3.39
CA THR A 104 1.90 -0.79 -2.39
C THR A 104 3.37 -0.62 -1.98
N HIS A 105 4.26 -0.43 -2.95
CA HIS A 105 5.68 -0.20 -2.67
C HIS A 105 5.94 1.15 -1.97
N LEU A 106 5.16 2.18 -2.26
CA LEU A 106 5.29 3.49 -1.62
C LEU A 106 4.79 3.49 -0.17
N GLU A 107 3.73 2.73 0.10
CA GLU A 107 3.11 2.63 1.42
C GLU A 107 3.97 1.81 2.41
N LEU A 108 4.57 0.70 1.95
CA LEU A 108 5.34 -0.21 2.80
C LEU A 108 6.43 0.46 3.63
N PRO A 109 7.39 1.23 3.07
CA PRO A 109 8.43 1.86 3.86
C PRO A 109 7.87 2.85 4.88
N ARG A 110 6.80 3.56 4.54
CA ARG A 110 6.17 4.56 5.43
C ARG A 110 5.47 3.91 6.60
N LEU A 111 4.80 2.78 6.38
CA LEU A 111 4.15 2.02 7.44
C LEU A 111 5.17 1.36 8.37
N LEU A 112 6.24 0.78 7.81
CA LEU A 112 7.30 0.12 8.60
C LEU A 112 8.15 1.12 9.40
N CYS A 113 8.49 2.29 8.83
CA CYS A 113 9.24 3.33 9.53
C CYS A 113 8.48 3.98 10.70
N ASN A 114 7.16 3.96 10.68
CA ASN A 114 6.32 4.51 11.75
C ASN A 114 6.00 3.51 12.88
N GLY A 115 6.71 2.39 12.97
CA GLY A 115 6.58 1.44 14.06
C GLY A 115 5.38 0.49 13.95
N PHE A 116 4.88 0.27 12.75
CA PHE A 116 3.84 -0.72 12.50
C PHE A 116 4.42 -2.14 12.65
N SER A 117 4.30 -2.72 13.84
CA SER A 117 4.84 -4.03 14.21
C SER A 117 3.87 -5.18 13.93
N GLY A 118 3.11 -5.10 12.83
CA GLY A 118 2.02 -6.03 12.53
C GLY A 118 2.41 -7.48 12.18
N PHE A 119 3.72 -7.76 11.97
CA PHE A 119 4.21 -9.12 11.71
C PHE A 119 5.46 -9.42 12.54
N PRO A 120 5.65 -10.68 12.97
CA PRO A 120 6.83 -11.05 13.75
C PRO A 120 8.13 -10.85 12.93
N PRO A 121 9.23 -10.40 13.57
CA PRO A 121 10.48 -10.05 12.88
C PRO A 121 11.23 -11.22 12.23
N SER A 122 10.77 -12.45 12.39
CA SER A 122 11.39 -13.66 11.84
C SER A 122 10.98 -13.99 10.40
N GLN A 123 10.10 -13.20 9.78
CA GLN A 123 9.62 -13.46 8.42
C GLN A 123 9.92 -12.26 7.52
N SER A 124 11.18 -12.16 7.07
CA SER A 124 11.55 -11.27 5.98
C SER A 124 10.91 -11.78 4.70
N VAL A 125 9.93 -11.06 4.18
CA VAL A 125 9.20 -11.40 2.95
C VAL A 125 9.84 -10.76 1.71
N PHE A 126 10.98 -10.04 1.87
CA PHE A 126 11.73 -9.42 0.75
C PHE A 126 13.23 -9.60 0.92
#